data_2e26357e852633fa644e6272f8a1bf0e
#
_entry.id   2e26357e852633fa644e6272f8a1bf0e
#
_cell.length_a   1.000
_cell.length_b   1.000
_cell.length_c   1.000
_cell.angle_alpha   90.00
_cell.angle_beta   90.00
_cell.angle_gamma   90.00
#
_symmetry.space_group_name_H-M   'P 1'
#
loop_
_entity.id
_entity.type
_entity.pdbx_description
1 polymer ?
#
loop_
_entity_poly.entity_id
_entity_poly.type
_entity_poly.pdbx_seq_one_letter_code
_entity_poly.pdbx_strand_id
1 'polypeptide(L)'
;MALNYIWFFFFIIAFAIAFVKWLVTGDPLILKTVTDGIFKSASDSVDISFKLIGIMTLFLGFMNIGEKAGAIRFLSRIVAPFFSRLFPELPEKHPAYGHMMMNFSANLLGLDNAATPFGLKAMESLQSINPDKEKASNSQLMFLVLHASGLTLIPISIIAMRSAVNPPAANPTDIFIPCMIATFAATMAAMFIVSFRQKINLFQPVVLTWILGISAIIGLLIAYLKIFLNQLEIESFSTVLSNGLILLIFLIFLSGGIYKKVNVFESFVEG
;
A
#
# COMPACT_ATOMS: atom_id res chain seq x y z
N MET A 1 -16.46 0.76 17.22
CA MET A 1 -17.19 -0.38 17.85
C MET A 1 -17.14 -1.65 16.99
N ALA A 2 -17.29 -1.61 15.66
CA ALA A 2 -17.29 -2.83 14.84
C ALA A 2 -16.02 -3.69 14.99
N LEU A 3 -14.84 -3.08 15.04
CA LEU A 3 -13.57 -3.79 15.19
C LEU A 3 -13.50 -4.63 16.48
N ASN A 4 -14.05 -4.13 17.60
CA ASN A 4 -14.10 -4.86 18.86
C ASN A 4 -14.90 -6.16 18.74
N TYR A 5 -16.04 -6.11 18.05
CA TYR A 5 -16.86 -7.31 17.83
C TYR A 5 -16.17 -8.30 16.91
N ILE A 6 -15.56 -7.83 15.82
CA ILE A 6 -14.80 -8.69 14.90
C ILE A 6 -13.68 -9.39 15.64
N TRP A 7 -12.87 -8.65 16.39
CA TRP A 7 -11.77 -9.20 17.19
C TRP A 7 -12.26 -10.20 18.23
N PHE A 8 -13.30 -9.87 18.99
CA PHE A 8 -13.94 -10.75 19.96
C PHE A 8 -14.44 -12.06 19.31
N PHE A 9 -15.13 -11.96 18.16
CA PHE A 9 -15.64 -13.13 17.47
C PHE A 9 -14.55 -14.05 16.94
N PHE A 10 -13.40 -13.54 16.52
CA PHE A 10 -12.27 -14.42 16.15
C PHE A 10 -11.85 -15.33 17.29
N PHE A 11 -11.73 -14.82 18.51
CA PHE A 11 -11.40 -15.64 19.68
C PHE A 11 -12.52 -16.62 20.02
N ILE A 12 -13.76 -16.17 20.09
CA ILE A 12 -14.89 -17.03 20.42
C ILE A 12 -15.03 -18.18 19.40
N ILE A 13 -14.94 -17.91 18.12
CA ILE A 13 -15.03 -18.93 17.08
C ILE A 13 -13.86 -19.91 17.19
N ALA A 14 -12.64 -19.43 17.39
CA ALA A 14 -11.48 -20.30 17.55
C ALA A 14 -11.64 -21.25 18.75
N PHE A 15 -12.04 -20.72 19.92
CA PHE A 15 -12.28 -21.52 21.11
C PHE A 15 -13.46 -22.50 20.94
N ALA A 16 -14.56 -22.04 20.33
CA ALA A 16 -15.72 -22.90 20.08
C ALA A 16 -15.36 -24.08 19.16
N ILE A 17 -14.62 -23.84 18.08
CA ILE A 17 -14.14 -24.89 17.16
C ILE A 17 -13.20 -25.85 17.89
N ALA A 18 -12.25 -25.35 18.67
CA ALA A 18 -11.34 -26.20 19.45
C ALA A 18 -12.08 -27.05 20.45
N PHE A 19 -13.06 -26.47 21.14
CA PHE A 19 -13.87 -27.17 22.13
C PHE A 19 -14.77 -28.27 21.50
N VAL A 20 -15.45 -27.95 20.40
CA VAL A 20 -16.25 -28.92 19.64
C VAL A 20 -15.37 -30.06 19.11
N LYS A 21 -14.20 -29.74 18.53
CA LYS A 21 -13.25 -30.78 18.10
C LYS A 21 -12.84 -31.69 19.24
N TRP A 22 -12.48 -31.12 20.39
CA TRP A 22 -12.12 -31.89 21.57
C TRP A 22 -13.26 -32.82 22.02
N LEU A 23 -14.50 -32.32 22.08
CA LEU A 23 -15.67 -33.16 22.45
C LEU A 23 -15.93 -34.29 21.47
N VAL A 24 -15.74 -34.08 20.18
CA VAL A 24 -16.00 -35.06 19.12
C VAL A 24 -14.89 -36.13 19.05
N THR A 25 -13.63 -35.70 19.19
CA THR A 25 -12.48 -36.61 19.02
C THR A 25 -11.96 -37.19 20.34
N GLY A 26 -12.29 -36.55 21.48
CA GLY A 26 -11.72 -36.88 22.78
C GLY A 26 -10.22 -36.62 22.94
N ASP A 27 -9.60 -35.93 21.94
CA ASP A 27 -8.16 -35.67 21.92
C ASP A 27 -7.80 -34.41 22.76
N PRO A 28 -7.15 -34.61 23.94
CA PRO A 28 -6.79 -33.50 24.81
C PRO A 28 -5.72 -32.58 24.21
N LEU A 29 -4.98 -33.04 23.18
CA LEU A 29 -3.94 -32.26 22.53
C LEU A 29 -4.50 -31.08 21.77
N ILE A 30 -5.77 -31.10 21.37
CA ILE A 30 -6.42 -29.98 20.65
C ILE A 30 -6.41 -28.73 21.49
N LEU A 31 -6.81 -28.78 22.75
CA LEU A 31 -6.84 -27.63 23.65
C LEU A 31 -5.41 -27.14 23.94
N LYS A 32 -4.48 -28.08 24.15
CA LYS A 32 -3.06 -27.77 24.34
C LYS A 32 -2.50 -27.03 23.11
N THR A 33 -2.78 -27.52 21.89
CA THR A 33 -2.31 -26.89 20.64
C THR A 33 -2.77 -25.46 20.51
N VAL A 34 -4.02 -25.15 20.90
CA VAL A 34 -4.52 -23.76 20.88
C VAL A 34 -3.78 -22.89 21.89
N THR A 35 -3.58 -23.40 23.12
CA THR A 35 -2.87 -22.64 24.16
C THR A 35 -1.41 -22.40 23.79
N ASP A 36 -0.71 -23.44 23.34
CA ASP A 36 0.68 -23.34 22.87
C ASP A 36 0.79 -22.38 21.66
N GLY A 37 -0.20 -22.41 20.76
CA GLY A 37 -0.30 -21.51 19.63
C GLY A 37 -0.43 -20.04 20.05
N ILE A 38 -1.19 -19.73 21.09
CA ILE A 38 -1.32 -18.37 21.63
C ILE A 38 0.04 -17.87 22.15
N PHE A 39 0.72 -18.65 22.98
CA PHE A 39 2.01 -18.28 23.54
C PHE A 39 3.09 -18.16 22.45
N LYS A 40 3.10 -19.12 21.52
CA LYS A 40 4.01 -19.06 20.37
C LYS A 40 3.76 -17.81 19.53
N SER A 41 2.51 -17.48 19.20
CA SER A 41 2.18 -16.28 18.42
C SER A 41 2.61 -14.99 19.13
N ALA A 42 2.52 -14.94 20.46
CA ALA A 42 3.00 -13.81 21.25
C ALA A 42 4.52 -13.66 21.13
N SER A 43 5.28 -14.76 21.26
CA SER A 43 6.73 -14.76 21.08
C SER A 43 7.13 -14.39 19.65
N ASP A 44 6.52 -15.03 18.66
CA ASP A 44 6.77 -14.77 17.24
C ASP A 44 6.52 -13.29 16.88
N SER A 45 5.50 -12.66 17.50
CA SER A 45 5.18 -11.25 17.29
C SER A 45 6.32 -10.30 17.74
N VAL A 46 6.95 -10.61 18.87
CA VAL A 46 8.11 -9.85 19.37
C VAL A 46 9.32 -10.03 18.43
N ASP A 47 9.63 -11.26 18.05
CA ASP A 47 10.73 -11.57 17.14
C ASP A 47 10.57 -10.88 15.77
N ILE A 48 9.36 -10.92 15.21
CA ILE A 48 9.03 -10.23 13.95
C ILE A 48 9.20 -8.73 14.13
N SER A 49 8.73 -8.15 15.23
CA SER A 49 8.84 -6.71 15.48
C SER A 49 10.30 -6.24 15.50
N PHE A 50 11.18 -6.96 16.18
CA PHE A 50 12.61 -6.63 16.19
C PHE A 50 13.26 -6.74 14.81
N LYS A 51 12.96 -7.80 14.05
CA LYS A 51 13.46 -7.96 12.67
C LYS A 51 12.97 -6.85 11.74
N LEU A 52 11.72 -6.42 11.89
CA LEU A 52 11.13 -5.34 11.09
C LEU A 52 11.80 -3.99 11.32
N ILE A 53 12.25 -3.69 12.56
CA ILE A 53 12.90 -2.42 12.88
C ILE A 53 14.05 -2.12 11.90
N GLY A 54 15.00 -3.06 11.71
CA GLY A 54 16.15 -2.84 10.85
C GLY A 54 15.77 -2.61 9.39
N ILE A 55 14.87 -3.44 8.85
CA ILE A 55 14.44 -3.36 7.44
C ILE A 55 13.65 -2.08 7.19
N MET A 56 12.69 -1.76 8.07
CA MET A 56 11.87 -0.56 7.95
C MET A 56 12.72 0.71 8.09
N THR A 57 13.66 0.76 9.04
CA THR A 57 14.58 1.90 9.22
C THR A 57 15.41 2.14 7.96
N LEU A 58 15.95 1.07 7.33
CA LEU A 58 16.68 1.19 6.08
C LEU A 58 15.83 1.83 4.97
N PHE A 59 14.62 1.29 4.74
CA PHE A 59 13.74 1.82 3.71
C PHE A 59 13.27 3.23 4.01
N LEU A 60 12.87 3.53 5.26
CA LEU A 60 12.41 4.85 5.66
C LEU A 60 13.52 5.89 5.51
N GLY A 61 14.76 5.55 5.85
CA GLY A 61 15.90 6.44 5.64
C GLY A 61 16.08 6.82 4.17
N PHE A 62 16.09 5.85 3.23
CA PHE A 62 16.16 6.15 1.80
C PHE A 62 14.94 6.94 1.30
N MET A 63 13.74 6.60 1.78
CA MET A 63 12.52 7.29 1.40
C MET A 63 12.49 8.74 1.87
N ASN A 64 13.00 9.04 3.07
CA ASN A 64 13.10 10.41 3.57
C ASN A 64 14.04 11.27 2.69
N ILE A 65 15.14 10.69 2.20
CA ILE A 65 15.98 11.36 1.19
C ILE A 65 15.15 11.67 -0.07
N GLY A 66 14.41 10.69 -0.60
CA GLY A 66 13.56 10.86 -1.78
C GLY A 66 12.48 11.91 -1.59
N GLU A 67 11.85 11.95 -0.41
CA GLU A 67 10.84 12.96 -0.05
C GLU A 67 11.45 14.36 -0.07
N LYS A 68 12.56 14.58 0.62
CA LYS A 68 13.29 15.86 0.65
C LYS A 68 13.84 16.24 -0.72
N ALA A 69 14.22 15.28 -1.55
CA ALA A 69 14.58 15.49 -2.95
C ALA A 69 13.39 15.87 -3.83
N GLY A 70 12.16 15.72 -3.36
CA GLY A 70 10.93 16.14 -4.04
C GLY A 70 10.24 15.02 -4.84
N ALA A 71 10.52 13.75 -4.58
CA ALA A 71 9.89 12.62 -5.26
C ALA A 71 8.36 12.63 -5.13
N ILE A 72 7.84 12.91 -3.93
CA ILE A 72 6.38 13.03 -3.70
C ILE A 72 5.80 14.16 -4.58
N ARG A 73 6.44 15.32 -4.62
CA ARG A 73 5.98 16.45 -5.43
C ARG A 73 6.03 16.15 -6.93
N PHE A 74 7.03 15.41 -7.37
CA PHE A 74 7.14 14.98 -8.78
C PHE A 74 5.98 14.03 -9.14
N LEU A 75 5.73 13.00 -8.34
CA LEU A 75 4.62 12.07 -8.55
C LEU A 75 3.26 12.77 -8.49
N SER A 76 3.09 13.69 -7.53
CA SER A 76 1.85 14.47 -7.43
C SER A 76 1.53 15.23 -8.72
N ARG A 77 2.54 15.80 -9.42
CA ARG A 77 2.33 16.47 -10.71
C ARG A 77 1.89 15.50 -11.80
N ILE A 78 2.44 14.30 -11.80
CA ILE A 78 2.08 13.27 -12.78
C ILE A 78 0.63 12.84 -12.59
N VAL A 79 0.20 12.55 -11.36
CA VAL A 79 -1.14 12.02 -11.09
C VAL A 79 -2.25 13.10 -11.01
N ALA A 80 -1.88 14.38 -10.87
CA ALA A 80 -2.83 15.47 -10.71
C ALA A 80 -3.91 15.56 -11.82
N PRO A 81 -3.61 15.41 -13.13
CA PRO A 81 -4.62 15.47 -14.18
C PRO A 81 -5.69 14.39 -14.06
N PHE A 82 -5.30 13.20 -13.62
CA PHE A 82 -6.20 12.08 -13.35
C PHE A 82 -7.09 12.38 -12.15
N PHE A 83 -6.49 12.78 -11.04
CA PHE A 83 -7.20 13.04 -9.79
C PHE A 83 -8.23 14.18 -9.92
N SER A 84 -7.89 15.26 -10.63
CA SER A 84 -8.84 16.37 -10.80
C SER A 84 -10.18 15.96 -11.43
N ARG A 85 -10.19 14.86 -12.17
CA ARG A 85 -11.40 14.33 -12.81
C ARG A 85 -12.21 13.38 -11.90
N LEU A 86 -11.59 12.82 -10.87
CA LEU A 86 -12.25 11.97 -9.91
C LEU A 86 -12.97 12.74 -8.79
N PHE A 87 -12.69 14.04 -8.64
CA PHE A 87 -13.24 14.92 -7.61
C PHE A 87 -13.95 16.15 -8.21
N PRO A 88 -15.04 15.94 -8.97
CA PRO A 88 -15.69 17.04 -9.68
C PRO A 88 -16.35 18.09 -8.77
N GLU A 89 -16.68 17.71 -7.54
CA GLU A 89 -17.28 18.61 -6.54
C GLU A 89 -16.25 19.50 -5.83
N LEU A 90 -14.96 19.23 -6.04
CA LEU A 90 -13.89 19.94 -5.36
C LEU A 90 -13.42 21.15 -6.20
N PRO A 91 -13.41 22.38 -5.65
CA PRO A 91 -12.90 23.55 -6.36
C PRO A 91 -11.43 23.38 -6.80
N GLU A 92 -11.09 23.74 -8.05
CA GLU A 92 -9.78 23.45 -8.68
C GLU A 92 -8.54 23.88 -7.87
N LYS A 93 -8.66 24.94 -7.07
CA LYS A 93 -7.55 25.47 -6.26
C LYS A 93 -7.67 25.12 -4.77
N HIS A 94 -8.57 24.21 -4.40
CA HIS A 94 -8.77 23.87 -2.99
C HIS A 94 -7.56 23.14 -2.42
N PRO A 95 -7.09 23.46 -1.19
CA PRO A 95 -5.93 22.81 -0.56
C PRO A 95 -6.02 21.29 -0.46
N ALA A 96 -7.24 20.74 -0.36
CA ALA A 96 -7.46 19.29 -0.34
C ALA A 96 -6.81 18.56 -1.51
N TYR A 97 -6.76 19.17 -2.73
CA TYR A 97 -6.06 18.55 -3.86
C TYR A 97 -4.58 18.29 -3.53
N GLY A 98 -3.90 19.29 -3.02
CA GLY A 98 -2.49 19.15 -2.64
C GLY A 98 -2.28 18.04 -1.62
N HIS A 99 -3.08 18.02 -0.56
CA HIS A 99 -2.99 17.01 0.49
C HIS A 99 -3.30 15.61 -0.02
N MET A 100 -4.36 15.44 -0.83
CA MET A 100 -4.69 14.15 -1.44
C MET A 100 -3.60 13.66 -2.39
N MET A 101 -3.05 14.54 -3.25
CA MET A 101 -1.96 14.19 -4.15
C MET A 101 -0.71 13.75 -3.39
N MET A 102 -0.36 14.47 -2.33
CA MET A 102 0.79 14.14 -1.48
C MET A 102 0.57 12.79 -0.78
N ASN A 103 -0.61 12.55 -0.22
CA ASN A 103 -0.98 11.27 0.40
C ASN A 103 -0.87 10.12 -0.61
N PHE A 104 -1.51 10.26 -1.76
CA PHE A 104 -1.50 9.20 -2.78
C PHE A 104 -0.08 8.92 -3.30
N SER A 105 0.70 9.97 -3.56
CA SER A 105 2.09 9.82 -4.01
C SER A 105 2.99 9.18 -2.96
N ALA A 106 2.77 9.48 -1.68
CA ALA A 106 3.47 8.83 -0.58
C ALA A 106 3.11 7.34 -0.49
N ASN A 107 1.82 6.99 -0.60
CA ASN A 107 1.36 5.59 -0.65
C ASN A 107 1.94 4.83 -1.83
N LEU A 108 2.00 5.44 -3.03
CA LEU A 108 2.63 4.83 -4.20
C LEU A 108 4.08 4.44 -3.94
N LEU A 109 4.79 5.25 -3.16
CA LEU A 109 6.18 5.00 -2.78
C LEU A 109 6.33 4.09 -1.55
N GLY A 110 5.22 3.65 -0.93
CA GLY A 110 5.27 2.87 0.31
C GLY A 110 5.73 3.66 1.54
N LEU A 111 5.50 4.99 1.52
CA LEU A 111 5.83 5.91 2.61
C LEU A 111 4.64 6.06 3.57
N ASP A 112 4.28 5.00 4.29
CA ASP A 112 3.10 4.98 5.17
C ASP A 112 3.15 6.09 6.24
N ASN A 113 4.35 6.38 6.78
CA ASN A 113 4.55 7.43 7.77
C ASN A 113 4.31 8.83 7.21
N ALA A 114 4.73 9.10 5.98
CA ALA A 114 4.49 10.38 5.30
C ALA A 114 3.04 10.48 4.77
N ALA A 115 2.47 9.35 4.35
CA ALA A 115 1.11 9.31 3.83
C ALA A 115 0.06 9.69 4.88
N THR A 116 0.21 9.21 6.12
CA THR A 116 -0.78 9.41 7.19
C THR A 116 -1.07 10.88 7.49
N PRO A 117 -0.08 11.77 7.76
CA PRO A 117 -0.34 13.19 8.00
C PRO A 117 -1.02 13.88 6.82
N PHE A 118 -0.63 13.55 5.58
CA PHE A 118 -1.27 14.11 4.39
C PHE A 118 -2.71 13.63 4.24
N GLY A 119 -2.99 12.36 4.59
CA GLY A 119 -4.34 11.80 4.59
C GLY A 119 -5.26 12.49 5.58
N LEU A 120 -4.80 12.73 6.81
CA LEU A 120 -5.54 13.47 7.82
C LEU A 120 -5.84 14.91 7.36
N LYS A 121 -4.83 15.63 6.87
CA LYS A 121 -5.02 16.98 6.33
C LYS A 121 -5.95 17.02 5.11
N ALA A 122 -5.91 15.99 4.26
CA ALA A 122 -6.84 15.86 3.15
C ALA A 122 -8.28 15.72 3.65
N MET A 123 -8.53 14.85 4.62
CA MET A 123 -9.86 14.65 5.21
C MET A 123 -10.36 15.90 5.95
N GLU A 124 -9.53 16.60 6.71
CA GLU A 124 -9.87 17.88 7.32
C GLU A 124 -10.27 18.93 6.28
N SER A 125 -9.47 19.06 5.22
CA SER A 125 -9.74 19.99 4.12
C SER A 125 -11.04 19.65 3.39
N LEU A 126 -11.33 18.36 3.16
CA LEU A 126 -12.58 17.92 2.57
C LEU A 126 -13.76 18.13 3.51
N GLN A 127 -13.57 17.93 4.82
CA GLN A 127 -14.61 18.18 5.83
C GLN A 127 -14.95 19.67 5.94
N SER A 128 -14.00 20.56 5.72
CA SER A 128 -14.24 22.02 5.78
C SER A 128 -15.29 22.49 4.76
N ILE A 129 -15.32 21.85 3.58
CA ILE A 129 -16.25 22.16 2.48
C ILE A 129 -17.45 21.20 2.43
N ASN A 130 -17.51 20.19 3.30
CA ASN A 130 -18.60 19.25 3.33
C ASN A 130 -19.89 19.96 3.82
N PRO A 131 -20.97 19.96 3.04
CA PRO A 131 -22.22 20.64 3.45
C PRO A 131 -22.92 19.93 4.61
N ASP A 132 -22.82 18.61 4.69
CA ASP A 132 -23.39 17.81 5.78
C ASP A 132 -22.26 17.29 6.69
N LYS A 133 -22.09 17.91 7.86
CA LYS A 133 -21.00 17.57 8.78
C LYS A 133 -21.17 16.19 9.43
N GLU A 134 -22.36 15.63 9.42
CA GLU A 134 -22.69 14.34 10.03
C GLU A 134 -22.51 13.16 9.04
N LYS A 135 -22.37 13.45 7.74
CA LYS A 135 -22.20 12.43 6.71
C LYS A 135 -20.96 12.67 5.86
N ALA A 136 -20.31 11.60 5.44
CA ALA A 136 -19.18 11.72 4.53
C ALA A 136 -19.64 12.21 3.14
N SER A 137 -18.93 13.21 2.59
CA SER A 137 -19.15 13.70 1.22
C SER A 137 -18.68 12.70 0.17
N ASN A 138 -19.13 12.86 -1.07
CA ASN A 138 -18.66 12.04 -2.20
C ASN A 138 -17.14 12.10 -2.36
N SER A 139 -16.56 13.28 -2.21
CA SER A 139 -15.10 13.46 -2.27
C SER A 139 -14.38 12.73 -1.15
N GLN A 140 -14.90 12.76 0.09
CA GLN A 140 -14.32 11.99 1.20
C GLN A 140 -14.40 10.48 0.96
N LEU A 141 -15.55 9.98 0.45
CA LEU A 141 -15.72 8.56 0.13
C LEU A 141 -14.76 8.12 -0.99
N MET A 142 -14.64 8.89 -2.08
CA MET A 142 -13.72 8.60 -3.16
C MET A 142 -12.26 8.57 -2.67
N PHE A 143 -11.86 9.57 -1.89
CA PHE A 143 -10.51 9.63 -1.33
C PHE A 143 -10.22 8.45 -0.42
N LEU A 144 -11.15 8.12 0.49
CA LEU A 144 -11.00 6.99 1.42
C LEU A 144 -10.86 5.67 0.67
N VAL A 145 -11.64 5.45 -0.38
CA VAL A 145 -11.62 4.21 -1.16
C VAL A 145 -10.33 4.07 -1.96
N LEU A 146 -9.85 5.15 -2.58
CA LEU A 146 -8.56 5.16 -3.29
C LEU A 146 -7.38 4.93 -2.33
N HIS A 147 -7.43 5.54 -1.14
CA HIS A 147 -6.42 5.34 -0.11
C HIS A 147 -6.45 3.90 0.43
N ALA A 148 -7.64 3.37 0.76
CA ALA A 148 -7.80 2.03 1.33
C ALA A 148 -7.48 0.90 0.33
N SER A 149 -7.66 1.13 -0.99
CA SER A 149 -7.27 0.17 -2.02
C SER A 149 -5.75 0.02 -2.17
N GLY A 150 -4.99 0.98 -1.67
CA GLY A 150 -3.56 0.87 -1.39
C GLY A 150 -2.68 0.62 -2.62
N LEU A 151 -2.95 1.30 -3.76
CA LEU A 151 -2.06 1.19 -4.93
C LEU A 151 -0.62 1.52 -4.54
N THR A 152 0.24 0.51 -4.60
CA THR A 152 1.62 0.59 -4.14
C THR A 152 2.57 0.18 -5.26
N LEU A 153 3.53 1.04 -5.57
CA LEU A 153 4.63 0.72 -6.48
C LEU A 153 5.75 -0.03 -5.74
N ILE A 154 6.01 0.32 -4.49
CA ILE A 154 7.07 -0.29 -3.69
C ILE A 154 6.45 -0.87 -2.42
N PRO A 155 6.17 -2.19 -2.35
CA PRO A 155 5.51 -2.81 -1.21
C PRO A 155 6.49 -3.06 -0.05
N ILE A 156 7.05 -1.99 0.53
CA ILE A 156 8.11 -2.03 1.55
C ILE A 156 7.70 -2.88 2.74
N SER A 157 6.54 -2.61 3.32
CA SER A 157 6.03 -3.29 4.51
C SER A 157 5.87 -4.80 4.26
N ILE A 158 5.41 -5.19 3.07
CA ILE A 158 5.22 -6.60 2.70
C ILE A 158 6.57 -7.29 2.51
N ILE A 159 7.53 -6.64 1.83
CA ILE A 159 8.90 -7.16 1.65
C ILE A 159 9.56 -7.34 3.02
N ALA A 160 9.44 -6.35 3.90
CA ALA A 160 9.98 -6.40 5.25
C ALA A 160 9.37 -7.56 6.07
N MET A 161 8.05 -7.73 6.03
CA MET A 161 7.40 -8.87 6.70
C MET A 161 7.84 -10.21 6.16
N ARG A 162 7.94 -10.37 4.83
CA ARG A 162 8.42 -11.61 4.20
C ARG A 162 9.86 -11.97 4.58
N SER A 163 10.69 -10.95 4.85
CA SER A 163 12.06 -11.15 5.33
C SER A 163 12.13 -11.50 6.82
N ALA A 164 11.16 -11.03 7.61
CA ALA A 164 11.16 -11.14 9.08
C ALA A 164 10.51 -12.42 9.60
N VAL A 165 9.53 -13.01 8.86
CA VAL A 165 8.83 -14.24 9.29
C VAL A 165 9.77 -15.43 9.40
N ASN A 166 9.38 -16.45 10.14
CA ASN A 166 10.18 -17.65 10.35
C ASN A 166 9.39 -18.90 9.86
N PRO A 167 9.88 -19.66 8.84
CA PRO A 167 11.09 -19.35 8.05
C PRO A 167 10.88 -18.12 7.14
N PRO A 168 11.94 -17.36 6.85
CA PRO A 168 11.85 -16.23 5.93
C PRO A 168 11.55 -16.71 4.50
N ALA A 169 10.93 -15.86 3.69
CA ALA A 169 10.76 -16.15 2.28
C ALA A 169 12.13 -16.29 1.58
N ALA A 170 12.25 -17.28 0.69
CA ALA A 170 13.51 -17.51 -0.05
C ALA A 170 13.92 -16.27 -0.86
N ASN A 171 12.93 -15.55 -1.43
CA ASN A 171 13.14 -14.26 -2.07
C ASN A 171 12.03 -13.30 -1.60
N PRO A 172 12.28 -12.45 -0.59
CA PRO A 172 11.28 -11.51 -0.08
C PRO A 172 10.75 -10.51 -1.11
N THR A 173 11.56 -10.19 -2.14
CA THR A 173 11.25 -9.17 -3.13
C THR A 173 10.46 -9.68 -4.32
N ASP A 174 10.30 -10.98 -4.52
CA ASP A 174 9.54 -11.57 -5.63
C ASP A 174 8.05 -11.17 -5.64
N ILE A 175 7.53 -10.75 -4.50
CA ILE A 175 6.16 -10.24 -4.32
C ILE A 175 5.93 -8.88 -5.00
N PHE A 176 6.99 -8.18 -5.43
CA PHE A 176 6.90 -6.82 -5.96
C PHE A 176 5.91 -6.72 -7.13
N ILE A 177 6.10 -7.53 -8.18
CA ILE A 177 5.23 -7.51 -9.36
C ILE A 177 3.80 -8.00 -9.03
N PRO A 178 3.62 -9.16 -8.37
CA PRO A 178 2.29 -9.60 -7.94
C PRO A 178 1.55 -8.58 -7.09
N CYS A 179 2.23 -7.91 -6.15
CA CYS A 179 1.65 -6.89 -5.29
C CYS A 179 1.20 -5.67 -6.11
N MET A 180 2.03 -5.19 -7.04
CA MET A 180 1.69 -4.07 -7.93
C MET A 180 0.44 -4.40 -8.78
N ILE A 181 0.36 -5.59 -9.35
CA ILE A 181 -0.80 -6.03 -10.15
C ILE A 181 -2.06 -6.13 -9.28
N ALA A 182 -1.95 -6.76 -8.11
CA ALA A 182 -3.08 -6.94 -7.21
C ALA A 182 -3.62 -5.61 -6.66
N THR A 183 -2.74 -4.71 -6.24
CA THR A 183 -3.14 -3.38 -5.73
C THR A 183 -3.69 -2.50 -6.85
N PHE A 184 -3.17 -2.60 -8.07
CA PHE A 184 -3.75 -1.94 -9.23
C PHE A 184 -5.17 -2.45 -9.52
N ALA A 185 -5.36 -3.77 -9.56
CA ALA A 185 -6.69 -4.36 -9.80
C ALA A 185 -7.69 -3.96 -8.70
N ALA A 186 -7.27 -3.97 -7.43
CA ALA A 186 -8.08 -3.54 -6.30
C ALA A 186 -8.48 -2.05 -6.43
N THR A 187 -7.52 -1.18 -6.77
CA THR A 187 -7.77 0.26 -6.94
C THR A 187 -8.71 0.52 -8.12
N MET A 188 -8.53 -0.18 -9.23
CA MET A 188 -9.45 -0.07 -10.38
C MET A 188 -10.85 -0.49 -9.99
N ALA A 189 -11.02 -1.66 -9.39
CA ALA A 189 -12.34 -2.15 -8.95
C ALA A 189 -13.02 -1.16 -7.99
N ALA A 190 -12.28 -0.70 -6.98
CA ALA A 190 -12.77 0.26 -6.00
C ALA A 190 -13.18 1.60 -6.64
N MET A 191 -12.33 2.13 -7.52
CA MET A 191 -12.60 3.36 -8.28
C MET A 191 -13.84 3.22 -9.17
N PHE A 192 -13.98 2.10 -9.89
CA PHE A 192 -15.16 1.86 -10.74
C PHE A 192 -16.44 1.80 -9.92
N ILE A 193 -16.47 1.08 -8.81
CA ILE A 193 -17.63 0.94 -7.94
C ILE A 193 -18.08 2.31 -7.40
N VAL A 194 -17.14 3.09 -6.86
CA VAL A 194 -17.45 4.40 -6.28
C VAL A 194 -17.84 5.40 -7.37
N SER A 195 -17.13 5.42 -8.49
CA SER A 195 -17.47 6.31 -9.61
C SER A 195 -18.86 6.02 -10.19
N PHE A 196 -19.23 4.75 -10.30
CA PHE A 196 -20.57 4.36 -10.71
C PHE A 196 -21.63 4.88 -9.71
N ARG A 197 -21.40 4.72 -8.42
CA ARG A 197 -22.30 5.21 -7.36
C ARG A 197 -22.42 6.72 -7.34
N GLN A 198 -21.31 7.43 -7.60
CA GLN A 198 -21.25 8.90 -7.59
C GLN A 198 -21.55 9.52 -8.96
N LYS A 199 -21.87 8.72 -9.98
CA LYS A 199 -22.12 9.15 -11.36
C LYS A 199 -20.95 9.94 -11.98
N ILE A 200 -19.73 9.61 -11.61
CA ILE A 200 -18.53 10.19 -12.20
C ILE A 200 -18.27 9.53 -13.55
N ASN A 201 -18.14 10.35 -14.58
CA ASN A 201 -17.85 9.84 -15.93
C ASN A 201 -16.38 9.44 -16.06
N LEU A 202 -16.11 8.14 -16.00
CA LEU A 202 -14.76 7.59 -16.20
C LEU A 202 -14.34 7.53 -17.68
N PHE A 203 -15.26 7.74 -18.63
CA PHE A 203 -14.97 7.78 -20.07
C PHE A 203 -14.41 9.13 -20.54
N GLN A 204 -14.16 10.07 -19.62
CA GLN A 204 -13.46 11.31 -19.96
C GLN A 204 -12.07 10.97 -20.53
N PRO A 205 -11.61 11.65 -21.61
CA PRO A 205 -10.36 11.30 -22.29
C PRO A 205 -9.15 11.19 -21.37
N VAL A 206 -9.02 12.10 -20.40
CA VAL A 206 -7.92 12.09 -19.42
C VAL A 206 -7.95 10.84 -18.55
N VAL A 207 -9.11 10.50 -17.97
CA VAL A 207 -9.26 9.32 -17.10
C VAL A 207 -9.06 8.04 -17.90
N LEU A 208 -9.69 7.99 -19.08
CA LEU A 208 -9.59 6.83 -19.97
C LEU A 208 -8.15 6.57 -20.43
N THR A 209 -7.42 7.62 -20.81
CA THR A 209 -6.01 7.52 -21.21
C THR A 209 -5.15 6.96 -20.06
N TRP A 210 -5.38 7.41 -18.83
CA TRP A 210 -4.66 6.87 -17.68
C TRP A 210 -5.00 5.41 -17.40
N ILE A 211 -6.28 5.06 -17.36
CA ILE A 211 -6.74 3.68 -17.12
C ILE A 211 -6.21 2.76 -18.21
N LEU A 212 -6.42 3.10 -19.48
CA LEU A 212 -5.97 2.27 -20.60
C LEU A 212 -4.45 2.20 -20.68
N GLY A 213 -3.75 3.32 -20.44
CA GLY A 213 -2.29 3.36 -20.47
C GLY A 213 -1.67 2.44 -19.42
N ILE A 214 -2.09 2.54 -18.17
CA ILE A 214 -1.57 1.67 -17.10
C ILE A 214 -2.01 0.22 -17.32
N SER A 215 -3.28 -0.01 -17.71
CA SER A 215 -3.78 -1.35 -18.00
C SER A 215 -3.02 -2.00 -19.17
N ALA A 216 -2.67 -1.22 -20.21
CA ALA A 216 -1.88 -1.69 -21.34
C ALA A 216 -0.45 -2.07 -20.92
N ILE A 217 0.21 -1.24 -20.10
CA ILE A 217 1.54 -1.53 -19.56
C ILE A 217 1.52 -2.85 -18.77
N ILE A 218 0.56 -2.99 -17.84
CA ILE A 218 0.43 -4.21 -17.04
C ILE A 218 0.06 -5.41 -17.92
N GLY A 219 -0.87 -5.24 -18.86
CA GLY A 219 -1.28 -6.29 -19.80
C GLY A 219 -0.13 -6.76 -20.69
N LEU A 220 0.67 -5.85 -21.22
CA LEU A 220 1.86 -6.16 -22.01
C LEU A 220 2.92 -6.88 -21.16
N LEU A 221 3.12 -6.48 -19.90
CA LEU A 221 4.01 -7.18 -19.00
C LEU A 221 3.55 -8.62 -18.76
N ILE A 222 2.26 -8.82 -18.44
CA ILE A 222 1.69 -10.16 -18.24
C ILE A 222 1.78 -10.99 -19.52
N ALA A 223 1.49 -10.40 -20.68
CA ALA A 223 1.57 -11.07 -21.96
C ALA A 223 3.02 -11.49 -22.27
N TYR A 224 3.98 -10.59 -22.06
CA TYR A 224 5.41 -10.88 -22.21
C TYR A 224 5.84 -12.06 -21.32
N LEU A 225 5.48 -12.03 -20.03
CA LEU A 225 5.81 -13.10 -19.08
C LEU A 225 5.23 -14.46 -19.53
N LYS A 226 3.97 -14.47 -20.01
CA LYS A 226 3.30 -15.72 -20.39
C LYS A 226 3.72 -16.28 -21.74
N ILE A 227 4.06 -15.41 -22.70
CA ILE A 227 4.34 -15.84 -24.09
C ILE A 227 5.81 -16.19 -24.28
N PHE A 228 6.70 -15.44 -23.67
CA PHE A 228 8.13 -15.50 -23.94
C PHE A 228 8.96 -16.19 -22.87
N LEU A 229 8.42 -16.38 -21.66
CA LEU A 229 9.18 -16.93 -20.54
C LEU A 229 8.53 -18.20 -20.00
N ASN A 230 9.36 -19.20 -19.66
CA ASN A 230 8.95 -20.35 -18.88
C ASN A 230 8.94 -20.02 -17.38
N GLN A 231 8.49 -20.96 -16.51
CA GLN A 231 8.33 -20.71 -15.07
C GLN A 231 9.63 -20.26 -14.38
N LEU A 232 10.75 -20.91 -14.70
CA LEU A 232 12.06 -20.57 -14.13
C LEU A 232 12.58 -19.20 -14.59
N GLU A 233 12.33 -18.87 -15.85
CA GLU A 233 12.68 -17.58 -16.41
C GLU A 233 11.80 -16.46 -15.82
N ILE A 234 10.52 -16.73 -15.56
CA ILE A 234 9.62 -15.79 -14.87
C ILE A 234 10.15 -15.47 -13.47
N GLU A 235 10.58 -16.48 -12.71
CA GLU A 235 11.16 -16.28 -11.38
C GLU A 235 12.45 -15.46 -11.44
N SER A 236 13.35 -15.79 -12.37
CA SER A 236 14.59 -15.05 -12.59
C SER A 236 14.31 -13.61 -13.02
N PHE A 237 13.42 -13.41 -13.97
CA PHE A 237 13.01 -12.08 -14.45
C PHE A 237 12.40 -11.25 -13.32
N SER A 238 11.48 -11.83 -12.55
CA SER A 238 10.85 -11.16 -11.39
C SER A 238 11.87 -10.76 -10.35
N THR A 239 12.84 -11.64 -10.07
CA THR A 239 13.92 -11.37 -9.12
C THR A 239 14.82 -10.23 -9.59
N VAL A 240 15.26 -10.25 -10.85
CA VAL A 240 16.10 -9.19 -11.43
C VAL A 240 15.34 -7.87 -11.49
N LEU A 241 14.09 -7.90 -11.97
CA LEU A 241 13.28 -6.69 -12.09
C LEU A 241 12.96 -6.06 -10.75
N SER A 242 12.51 -6.84 -9.76
CA SER A 242 12.15 -6.32 -8.44
C SER A 242 13.35 -5.78 -7.68
N ASN A 243 14.43 -6.54 -7.59
CA ASN A 243 15.66 -6.07 -6.91
C ASN A 243 16.29 -4.90 -7.67
N GLY A 244 16.34 -4.97 -9.01
CA GLY A 244 16.86 -3.89 -9.85
C GLY A 244 16.07 -2.59 -9.69
N LEU A 245 14.73 -2.66 -9.64
CA LEU A 245 13.88 -1.48 -9.41
C LEU A 245 14.10 -0.87 -8.02
N ILE A 246 14.22 -1.69 -6.97
CA ILE A 246 14.50 -1.18 -5.61
C ILE A 246 15.85 -0.45 -5.58
N LEU A 247 16.90 -1.06 -6.13
CA LEU A 247 18.22 -0.44 -6.19
C LEU A 247 18.20 0.84 -7.06
N LEU A 248 17.52 0.82 -8.19
CA LEU A 248 17.36 1.99 -9.05
C LEU A 248 16.66 3.14 -8.32
N ILE A 249 15.61 2.86 -7.55
CA ILE A 249 14.89 3.85 -6.76
C ILE A 249 15.80 4.45 -5.70
N PHE A 250 16.58 3.63 -4.98
CA PHE A 250 17.57 4.13 -4.02
C PHE A 250 18.59 5.05 -4.69
N LEU A 251 19.11 4.66 -5.86
CA LEU A 251 20.04 5.47 -6.63
C LEU A 251 19.40 6.80 -7.08
N ILE A 252 18.16 6.78 -7.54
CA ILE A 252 17.42 7.99 -7.93
C ILE A 252 17.24 8.92 -6.73
N PHE A 253 16.89 8.39 -5.55
CA PHE A 253 16.71 9.19 -4.34
C PHE A 253 18.03 9.81 -3.87
N LEU A 254 19.12 9.03 -3.83
CA LEU A 254 20.46 9.53 -3.48
C LEU A 254 20.92 10.62 -4.47
N SER A 255 20.83 10.33 -5.77
CA SER A 255 21.23 11.27 -6.82
C SER A 255 20.38 12.54 -6.78
N GLY A 256 19.06 12.39 -6.60
CA GLY A 256 18.12 13.50 -6.45
C GLY A 256 18.41 14.33 -5.21
N GLY A 257 18.76 13.69 -4.08
CA GLY A 257 19.16 14.34 -2.84
C GLY A 257 20.40 15.19 -3.04
N ILE A 258 21.46 14.62 -3.64
CA ILE A 258 22.70 15.34 -3.96
C ILE A 258 22.42 16.52 -4.91
N TYR A 259 21.66 16.29 -5.98
CA TYR A 259 21.31 17.33 -6.94
C TYR A 259 20.53 18.49 -6.31
N LYS A 260 19.64 18.20 -5.36
CA LYS A 260 18.86 19.20 -4.61
C LYS A 260 19.59 19.78 -3.41
N LYS A 261 20.85 19.39 -3.21
CA LYS A 261 21.70 19.84 -2.07
C LYS A 261 21.06 19.50 -0.70
N VAL A 262 20.33 18.38 -0.63
CA VAL A 262 19.81 17.84 0.62
C VAL A 262 20.97 17.24 1.40
N ASN A 263 21.00 17.42 2.72
CA ASN A 263 21.92 16.67 3.57
C ASN A 263 21.49 15.21 3.62
N VAL A 264 22.08 14.38 2.73
CA VAL A 264 21.66 13.00 2.49
C VAL A 264 21.83 12.15 3.77
N PHE A 265 22.96 12.32 4.46
CA PHE A 265 23.23 11.56 5.68
C PHE A 265 22.24 11.90 6.81
N GLU A 266 22.05 13.17 7.10
CA GLU A 266 21.11 13.62 8.11
C GLU A 266 19.68 13.20 7.77
N SER A 267 19.27 13.36 6.51
CA SER A 267 17.95 12.92 6.04
C SER A 267 17.75 11.41 6.19
N PHE A 268 18.79 10.61 5.97
CA PHE A 268 18.72 9.17 6.18
C PHE A 268 18.52 8.81 7.66
N VAL A 269 19.22 9.50 8.55
CA VAL A 269 19.14 9.26 10.02
C VAL A 269 17.79 9.69 10.60
N GLU A 270 17.19 10.75 10.04
CA GLU A 270 15.88 11.24 10.48
C GLU A 270 14.72 10.35 10.05
N GLY A 271 14.85 9.59 8.95
CA GLY A 271 13.84 8.66 8.42
C GLY A 271 13.83 7.33 9.14
#